data_0bcd350265399792a4444ff0a8a693bb
#
_entry.id   0bcd350265399792a4444ff0a8a693bb
#
_cell.length_a   1.000
_cell.length_b   1.000
_cell.length_c   1.000
_cell.angle_alpha   90.00
_cell.angle_beta   90.00
_cell.angle_gamma   90.00
#
_symmetry.space_group_name_H-M   'P 1'
#
loop_
_entity.id
_entity.type
_entity.pdbx_description
1 polymer ?
#
loop_
_entity_poly.entity_id
_entity_poly.type
_entity_poly.pdbx_seq_one_letter_code
_entity_poly.pdbx_strand_id
1 'polypeptide(L)'
;MSPAVASPARSFGHVETWIFDLDNTLYPHHVNLWQQVDERIRDYIAEFLKVTHEEAFRLQKDYYRRYGTSMRGLMTVHGMQPDDFLDFVHQIDHSPLEPNPALGEAIELLAGRKLILTNGTRRHADAVLARLELDRHFDGVFDIIAAELEPKPSPATYDRFLRTHNVDAGKAAMFEDLARNLAVPHALGMTTVLVVPEHSREVFREGWELEGRDAPHVDHVTDDLVSFLRDLGHKQKAQRRPQA
;
A
#
# COMPACT_ATOMS: atom_id res chain seq x y z
N MET A 1 -10.47 -34.03 -6.32
CA MET A 1 -9.83 -32.79 -6.77
C MET A 1 -8.42 -32.80 -6.19
N SER A 2 -7.39 -32.94 -7.04
CA SER A 2 -5.99 -32.82 -6.58
C SER A 2 -5.74 -31.41 -6.02
N PRO A 3 -5.02 -31.26 -4.91
CA PRO A 3 -4.62 -29.94 -4.45
C PRO A 3 -3.77 -29.28 -5.54
N ALA A 4 -4.12 -28.04 -5.91
CA ALA A 4 -3.30 -27.23 -6.80
C ALA A 4 -1.91 -27.11 -6.18
N VAL A 5 -0.89 -27.59 -6.89
CA VAL A 5 0.51 -27.41 -6.49
C VAL A 5 0.76 -25.90 -6.51
N ALA A 6 1.01 -25.32 -5.34
CA ALA A 6 1.38 -23.92 -5.24
C ALA A 6 2.61 -23.67 -6.11
N SER A 7 2.53 -22.70 -7.02
CA SER A 7 3.69 -22.28 -7.80
C SER A 7 4.78 -21.82 -6.84
N PRO A 8 6.07 -22.09 -7.10
CA PRO A 8 7.14 -21.62 -6.23
C PRO A 8 7.13 -20.09 -6.18
N ALA A 9 7.33 -19.54 -4.98
CA ALA A 9 7.41 -18.10 -4.76
C ALA A 9 8.46 -17.46 -5.69
N ARG A 10 8.13 -16.32 -6.29
CA ARG A 10 9.01 -15.61 -7.22
C ARG A 10 10.23 -15.04 -6.49
N SER A 11 11.37 -15.07 -7.15
CA SER A 11 12.63 -14.55 -6.60
C SER A 11 12.78 -13.05 -6.87
N PHE A 12 13.77 -12.42 -6.24
CA PHE A 12 14.05 -10.98 -6.41
C PHE A 12 15.26 -10.67 -7.29
N GLY A 13 15.94 -11.69 -7.83
CA GLY A 13 17.19 -11.48 -8.57
C GLY A 13 17.04 -10.65 -9.85
N HIS A 14 15.86 -10.63 -10.43
CA HIS A 14 15.51 -9.91 -11.65
C HIS A 14 14.89 -8.52 -11.41
N VAL A 15 14.65 -8.16 -10.15
CA VAL A 15 13.92 -6.93 -9.81
C VAL A 15 14.79 -5.70 -10.02
N GLU A 16 14.27 -4.74 -10.80
CA GLU A 16 14.86 -3.44 -11.12
C GLU A 16 14.01 -2.27 -10.58
N THR A 17 12.73 -2.52 -10.24
CA THR A 17 11.81 -1.52 -9.67
C THR A 17 11.10 -2.07 -8.44
N TRP A 18 11.20 -1.34 -7.35
CA TRP A 18 10.59 -1.64 -6.05
C TRP A 18 9.42 -0.70 -5.83
N ILE A 19 8.23 -1.26 -5.70
CA ILE A 19 6.99 -0.51 -5.56
C ILE A 19 6.47 -0.74 -4.14
N PHE A 20 6.19 0.33 -3.43
CA PHE A 20 5.67 0.26 -2.07
C PHE A 20 4.31 0.94 -2.01
N ASP A 21 3.36 0.29 -1.36
CA ASP A 21 2.27 1.00 -0.76
C ASP A 21 2.80 1.89 0.38
N LEU A 22 1.97 2.82 0.87
CA LEU A 22 2.35 3.79 1.88
C LEU A 22 1.83 3.41 3.27
N ASP A 23 0.50 3.44 3.40
CA ASP A 23 -0.18 3.36 4.69
C ASP A 23 -0.13 1.94 5.26
N ASN A 24 0.38 1.79 6.48
CA ASN A 24 0.65 0.51 7.15
C ASN A 24 1.66 -0.42 6.42
N THR A 25 2.31 0.09 5.37
CA THR A 25 3.42 -0.58 4.69
C THR A 25 4.76 0.04 5.08
N LEU A 26 4.92 1.37 4.95
CA LEU A 26 6.16 2.08 5.31
C LEU A 26 6.26 2.45 6.79
N TYR A 27 5.18 2.33 7.53
CA TYR A 27 5.15 2.52 8.97
C TYR A 27 4.33 1.40 9.63
N PRO A 28 4.61 1.08 10.90
CA PRO A 28 3.96 -0.04 11.57
C PRO A 28 2.47 0.17 11.77
N HIS A 29 1.68 -0.86 11.59
CA HIS A 29 0.23 -0.87 11.79
C HIS A 29 -0.21 -0.33 13.17
N HIS A 30 0.58 -0.59 14.22
CA HIS A 30 0.26 -0.18 15.59
C HIS A 30 0.35 1.34 15.84
N VAL A 31 0.90 2.11 14.91
CA VAL A 31 0.85 3.59 14.97
C VAL A 31 -0.58 4.09 14.84
N ASN A 32 -1.48 3.26 14.27
CA ASN A 32 -2.91 3.54 14.11
C ASN A 32 -3.22 4.88 13.40
N LEU A 33 -2.32 5.34 12.52
CA LEU A 33 -2.53 6.55 11.73
C LEU A 33 -3.78 6.40 10.86
N TRP A 34 -3.97 5.22 10.28
CA TRP A 34 -5.14 4.89 9.47
C TRP A 34 -6.45 4.99 10.26
N GLN A 35 -6.45 4.79 11.56
CA GLN A 35 -7.64 4.96 12.40
C GLN A 35 -8.18 6.39 12.32
N GLN A 36 -7.32 7.40 12.32
CA GLN A 36 -7.74 8.80 12.19
C GLN A 36 -8.41 9.03 10.81
N VAL A 37 -7.83 8.49 9.75
CA VAL A 37 -8.43 8.57 8.39
C VAL A 37 -9.79 7.88 8.37
N ASP A 38 -9.91 6.68 8.95
CA ASP A 38 -11.16 5.92 9.01
C ASP A 38 -12.27 6.68 9.77
N GLU A 39 -11.93 7.32 10.88
CA GLU A 39 -12.85 8.16 11.65
C GLU A 39 -13.26 9.41 10.84
N ARG A 40 -12.34 10.08 10.18
CA ARG A 40 -12.64 11.23 9.31
C ARG A 40 -13.53 10.86 8.12
N ILE A 41 -13.32 9.69 7.51
CA ILE A 41 -14.21 9.18 6.45
C ILE A 41 -15.63 9.02 6.98
N ARG A 42 -15.80 8.42 8.15
CA ARG A 42 -17.11 8.27 8.80
C ARG A 42 -17.79 9.60 9.07
N ASP A 43 -17.01 10.56 9.61
CA ASP A 43 -17.51 11.89 9.94
C ASP A 43 -17.99 12.63 8.68
N TYR A 44 -17.20 12.55 7.60
CA TYR A 44 -17.58 13.11 6.30
C TYR A 44 -18.88 12.48 5.75
N ILE A 45 -19.00 11.16 5.82
CA ILE A 45 -20.20 10.46 5.36
C ILE A 45 -21.43 10.89 6.18
N ALA A 46 -21.29 10.99 7.52
CA ALA A 46 -22.36 11.42 8.39
C ALA A 46 -22.86 12.84 8.04
N GLU A 47 -21.92 13.76 7.80
CA GLU A 47 -22.24 15.14 7.43
C GLU A 47 -22.82 15.24 6.01
N PHE A 48 -22.19 14.60 5.03
CA PHE A 48 -22.57 14.66 3.63
C PHE A 48 -23.96 14.05 3.36
N LEU A 49 -24.24 12.88 3.95
CA LEU A 49 -25.50 12.17 3.78
C LEU A 49 -26.56 12.54 4.82
N LYS A 50 -26.21 13.33 5.85
CA LYS A 50 -27.08 13.70 6.99
C LYS A 50 -27.63 12.47 7.71
N VAL A 51 -26.78 11.49 7.95
CA VAL A 51 -27.10 10.24 8.67
C VAL A 51 -26.38 10.19 10.01
N THR A 52 -26.77 9.24 10.87
CA THR A 52 -26.06 9.02 12.14
C THR A 52 -24.66 8.45 11.91
N HIS A 53 -23.74 8.61 12.87
CA HIS A 53 -22.41 8.00 12.77
C HIS A 53 -22.45 6.48 12.66
N GLU A 54 -23.46 5.82 13.27
CA GLU A 54 -23.65 4.37 13.13
C GLU A 54 -24.01 3.97 11.69
N GLU A 55 -24.92 4.72 11.06
CA GLU A 55 -25.27 4.49 9.66
C GLU A 55 -24.10 4.83 8.73
N ALA A 56 -23.40 5.95 9.00
CA ALA A 56 -22.21 6.35 8.25
C ALA A 56 -21.12 5.26 8.30
N PHE A 57 -20.89 4.64 9.46
CA PHE A 57 -19.97 3.53 9.61
C PHE A 57 -20.36 2.32 8.75
N ARG A 58 -21.65 1.94 8.75
CA ARG A 58 -22.14 0.83 7.91
C ARG A 58 -21.94 1.11 6.43
N LEU A 59 -22.29 2.33 5.97
CA LEU A 59 -22.10 2.75 4.59
C LEU A 59 -20.61 2.80 4.19
N GLN A 60 -19.75 3.33 5.07
CA GLN A 60 -18.30 3.37 4.87
C GLN A 60 -17.74 1.97 4.60
N LYS A 61 -18.07 1.00 5.45
CA LYS A 61 -17.57 -0.38 5.33
C LYS A 61 -18.19 -1.10 4.12
N ASP A 62 -19.46 -0.89 3.80
CA ASP A 62 -20.09 -1.44 2.60
C ASP A 62 -19.42 -0.89 1.33
N TYR A 63 -19.25 0.43 1.25
CA TYR A 63 -18.60 1.05 0.09
C TYR A 63 -17.13 0.63 -0.08
N TYR A 64 -16.38 0.54 1.01
CA TYR A 64 -15.01 0.04 0.98
C TYR A 64 -14.90 -1.38 0.41
N ARG A 65 -15.81 -2.28 0.82
CA ARG A 65 -15.83 -3.66 0.31
C ARG A 65 -16.23 -3.73 -1.16
N ARG A 66 -17.25 -2.95 -1.57
CA ARG A 66 -17.86 -3.07 -2.91
C ARG A 66 -17.11 -2.28 -3.98
N TYR A 67 -16.54 -1.16 -3.64
CA TYR A 67 -15.95 -0.21 -4.59
C TYR A 67 -14.44 -0.02 -4.42
N GLY A 68 -13.80 -0.72 -3.48
CA GLY A 68 -12.38 -0.60 -3.20
C GLY A 68 -12.02 0.54 -2.24
N THR A 69 -12.75 1.65 -2.25
CA THR A 69 -12.70 2.74 -1.27
C THR A 69 -14.07 3.30 -0.97
N SER A 70 -14.24 3.89 0.22
CA SER A 70 -15.47 4.60 0.58
C SER A 70 -15.72 5.80 -0.33
N MET A 71 -14.65 6.51 -0.73
CA MET A 71 -14.71 7.61 -1.70
C MET A 71 -15.36 7.17 -3.01
N ARG A 72 -14.87 6.07 -3.60
CA ARG A 72 -15.40 5.56 -4.86
C ARG A 72 -16.88 5.18 -4.75
N GLY A 73 -17.28 4.61 -3.61
CA GLY A 73 -18.68 4.33 -3.31
C GLY A 73 -19.54 5.60 -3.28
N LEU A 74 -19.09 6.63 -2.57
CA LEU A 74 -19.79 7.92 -2.48
C LEU A 74 -19.91 8.60 -3.84
N MET A 75 -18.88 8.61 -4.64
CA MET A 75 -18.90 9.14 -6.01
C MET A 75 -19.91 8.40 -6.88
N THR A 76 -19.88 7.06 -6.84
CA THR A 76 -20.71 6.21 -7.70
C THR A 76 -22.18 6.26 -7.33
N VAL A 77 -22.49 6.23 -6.04
CA VAL A 77 -23.88 6.11 -5.53
C VAL A 77 -24.55 7.47 -5.34
N HIS A 78 -23.76 8.48 -4.92
CA HIS A 78 -24.31 9.77 -4.51
C HIS A 78 -23.82 10.95 -5.35
N GLY A 79 -22.94 10.72 -6.35
CA GLY A 79 -22.40 11.79 -7.19
C GLY A 79 -21.49 12.77 -6.44
N MET A 80 -20.90 12.34 -5.30
CA MET A 80 -20.01 13.17 -4.50
C MET A 80 -18.79 13.62 -5.33
N GLN A 81 -18.41 14.89 -5.18
CA GLN A 81 -17.19 15.40 -5.77
C GLN A 81 -15.99 15.10 -4.84
N PRO A 82 -14.86 14.58 -5.36
CA PRO A 82 -13.79 14.02 -4.53
C PRO A 82 -12.95 15.04 -3.77
N ASP A 83 -12.84 16.29 -4.27
CA ASP A 83 -11.89 17.27 -3.76
C ASP A 83 -12.08 17.58 -2.27
N ASP A 84 -13.32 17.95 -1.88
CA ASP A 84 -13.66 18.26 -0.49
C ASP A 84 -13.46 17.02 0.43
N PHE A 85 -13.79 15.84 -0.08
CA PHE A 85 -13.59 14.59 0.64
C PHE A 85 -12.10 14.34 0.92
N LEU A 86 -11.27 14.41 -0.13
CA LEU A 86 -9.84 14.15 -0.02
C LEU A 86 -9.14 15.16 0.89
N ASP A 87 -9.53 16.43 0.81
CA ASP A 87 -9.00 17.46 1.70
C ASP A 87 -9.43 17.22 3.15
N PHE A 88 -10.68 16.82 3.38
CA PHE A 88 -11.21 16.59 4.72
C PHE A 88 -10.57 15.38 5.40
N VAL A 89 -10.50 14.23 4.73
CA VAL A 89 -10.07 12.97 5.36
C VAL A 89 -8.59 12.89 5.66
N HIS A 90 -7.75 13.68 4.98
CA HIS A 90 -6.31 13.74 5.22
C HIS A 90 -5.89 14.89 6.17
N GLN A 91 -6.84 15.60 6.79
CA GLN A 91 -6.56 16.52 7.90
C GLN A 91 -6.41 15.76 9.22
N ILE A 92 -5.33 15.02 9.35
CA ILE A 92 -5.01 14.16 10.48
C ILE A 92 -3.71 14.60 11.16
N ASP A 93 -3.51 14.12 12.39
CA ASP A 93 -2.26 14.34 13.13
C ASP A 93 -1.23 13.26 12.74
N HIS A 94 -0.15 13.68 12.10
CA HIS A 94 0.97 12.82 11.73
C HIS A 94 2.05 12.72 12.84
N SER A 95 1.87 13.40 13.98
CA SER A 95 2.86 13.38 15.07
C SER A 95 3.16 12.00 15.68
N PRO A 96 2.26 10.99 15.62
CA PRO A 96 2.59 9.64 16.05
C PRO A 96 3.64 8.92 15.20
N LEU A 97 3.90 9.42 13.98
CA LEU A 97 4.98 8.89 13.15
C LEU A 97 6.33 9.42 13.62
N GLU A 98 7.26 8.51 13.84
CA GLU A 98 8.64 8.83 14.20
C GLU A 98 9.59 8.54 13.02
N PRO A 99 10.73 9.27 12.91
CA PRO A 99 11.76 8.99 11.91
C PRO A 99 12.19 7.53 11.92
N ASN A 100 12.34 6.94 10.74
CA ASN A 100 12.79 5.55 10.57
C ASN A 100 14.05 5.46 9.69
N PRO A 101 15.21 5.91 10.18
CA PRO A 101 16.45 5.87 9.41
C PRO A 101 16.86 4.43 9.05
N ALA A 102 16.50 3.45 9.88
CA ALA A 102 16.78 2.04 9.62
C ALA A 102 16.08 1.51 8.35
N LEU A 103 14.83 1.98 8.11
CA LEU A 103 14.10 1.67 6.89
C LEU A 103 14.72 2.40 5.69
N GLY A 104 15.09 3.67 5.84
CA GLY A 104 15.77 4.43 4.80
C GLY A 104 17.05 3.74 4.33
N GLU A 105 17.92 3.34 5.27
CA GLU A 105 19.13 2.59 4.98
C GLU A 105 18.85 1.25 4.27
N ALA A 106 17.80 0.53 4.70
CA ALA A 106 17.41 -0.74 4.08
C ALA A 106 16.91 -0.54 2.63
N ILE A 107 16.16 0.52 2.36
CA ILE A 107 15.71 0.90 1.02
C ILE A 107 16.89 1.27 0.12
N GLU A 108 17.89 1.98 0.63
CA GLU A 108 19.10 2.33 -0.12
C GLU A 108 19.95 1.12 -0.54
N LEU A 109 19.88 0.02 0.20
CA LEU A 109 20.57 -1.21 -0.19
C LEU A 109 20.03 -1.84 -1.47
N LEU A 110 18.76 -1.60 -1.79
CA LEU A 110 18.11 -2.13 -2.97
C LEU A 110 18.63 -1.43 -4.22
N ALA A 111 19.05 -2.19 -5.21
CA ALA A 111 19.46 -1.63 -6.48
C ALA A 111 18.25 -1.41 -7.39
N GLY A 112 18.21 -0.28 -8.11
CA GLY A 112 17.10 0.09 -9.00
C GLY A 112 16.21 1.16 -8.42
N ARG A 113 15.07 1.40 -9.08
CA ARG A 113 14.13 2.48 -8.76
C ARG A 113 13.21 2.09 -7.58
N LYS A 114 12.83 3.09 -6.80
CA LYS A 114 11.88 2.95 -5.68
C LYS A 114 10.70 3.90 -5.91
N LEU A 115 9.51 3.35 -5.98
CA LEU A 115 8.29 4.10 -6.27
C LEU A 115 7.23 3.81 -5.20
N ILE A 116 6.39 4.78 -4.94
CA ILE A 116 5.21 4.62 -4.10
C ILE A 116 3.96 4.57 -4.98
N LEU A 117 3.06 3.64 -4.67
CA LEU A 117 1.73 3.51 -5.26
C LEU A 117 0.69 3.46 -4.15
N THR A 118 0.01 4.56 -3.89
CA THR A 118 -0.94 4.71 -2.78
C THR A 118 -2.36 5.08 -3.23
N ASN A 119 -3.37 4.68 -2.44
CA ASN A 119 -4.74 5.17 -2.56
C ASN A 119 -4.96 6.51 -1.83
N GLY A 120 -3.95 7.01 -1.11
CA GLY A 120 -3.94 8.34 -0.51
C GLY A 120 -3.63 9.44 -1.52
N THR A 121 -3.70 10.70 -1.09
CA THR A 121 -3.28 11.85 -1.90
C THR A 121 -1.78 12.06 -1.83
N ARG A 122 -1.22 12.77 -2.81
CA ARG A 122 0.19 13.19 -2.81
C ARG A 122 0.54 13.99 -1.56
N ARG A 123 -0.33 14.89 -1.12
CA ARG A 123 -0.13 15.68 0.09
C ARG A 123 -0.01 14.81 1.35
N HIS A 124 -0.87 13.78 1.47
CA HIS A 124 -0.77 12.81 2.56
C HIS A 124 0.54 12.02 2.50
N ALA A 125 0.91 11.52 1.32
CA ALA A 125 2.15 10.79 1.13
C ALA A 125 3.38 11.63 1.50
N ASP A 126 3.44 12.88 1.04
CA ASP A 126 4.54 13.79 1.36
C ASP A 126 4.64 14.06 2.88
N ALA A 127 3.50 14.20 3.59
CA ALA A 127 3.47 14.38 5.03
C ALA A 127 3.99 13.14 5.79
N VAL A 128 3.57 11.94 5.38
CA VAL A 128 4.04 10.67 5.95
C VAL A 128 5.54 10.50 5.72
N LEU A 129 6.01 10.67 4.47
CA LEU A 129 7.42 10.53 4.13
C LEU A 129 8.31 11.51 4.88
N ALA A 130 7.89 12.77 5.01
CA ALA A 130 8.62 13.79 5.76
C ALA A 130 8.75 13.41 7.24
N ARG A 131 7.68 12.88 7.86
CA ARG A 131 7.72 12.44 9.27
C ARG A 131 8.64 11.23 9.48
N LEU A 132 8.65 10.31 8.53
CA LEU A 132 9.51 9.12 8.56
C LEU A 132 10.96 9.42 8.14
N GLU A 133 11.25 10.63 7.62
CA GLU A 133 12.53 11.03 7.00
C GLU A 133 12.90 10.14 5.79
N LEU A 134 11.88 9.73 5.01
CA LEU A 134 12.03 8.82 3.87
C LEU A 134 11.87 9.51 2.50
N ASP A 135 11.59 10.79 2.43
CA ASP A 135 11.29 11.54 1.21
C ASP A 135 12.38 11.40 0.14
N ARG A 136 13.65 11.38 0.54
CA ARG A 136 14.81 11.27 -0.37
C ARG A 136 15.06 9.86 -0.93
N HIS A 137 14.38 8.84 -0.40
CA HIS A 137 14.63 7.44 -0.75
C HIS A 137 13.76 6.92 -1.90
N PHE A 138 12.82 7.75 -2.37
CA PHE A 138 11.87 7.37 -3.42
C PHE A 138 12.02 8.24 -4.67
N ASP A 139 11.99 7.61 -5.84
CA ASP A 139 12.09 8.26 -7.15
C ASP A 139 10.76 8.85 -7.63
N GLY A 140 9.65 8.49 -7.01
CA GLY A 140 8.34 9.02 -7.34
C GLY A 140 7.21 8.46 -6.50
N VAL A 141 6.10 9.21 -6.49
CA VAL A 141 4.84 8.84 -5.81
C VAL A 141 3.72 8.92 -6.84
N PHE A 142 2.96 7.84 -6.97
CA PHE A 142 1.74 7.76 -7.75
C PHE A 142 0.56 7.63 -6.79
N ASP A 143 -0.25 8.65 -6.76
CA ASP A 143 -1.35 8.83 -5.81
C ASP A 143 -2.72 8.60 -6.47
N ILE A 144 -3.78 8.73 -5.68
CA ILE A 144 -5.16 8.52 -6.16
C ILE A 144 -5.57 9.51 -7.26
N ILE A 145 -4.98 10.72 -7.29
CA ILE A 145 -5.26 11.71 -8.34
C ILE A 145 -4.58 11.30 -9.65
N ALA A 146 -3.31 10.87 -9.60
CA ALA A 146 -2.61 10.31 -10.75
C ALA A 146 -3.28 9.04 -11.29
N ALA A 147 -3.95 8.29 -10.41
CA ALA A 147 -4.79 7.14 -10.75
C ALA A 147 -6.16 7.51 -11.35
N GLU A 148 -6.47 8.82 -11.56
CA GLU A 148 -7.78 9.32 -12.00
C GLU A 148 -8.92 8.81 -11.09
N LEU A 149 -8.68 8.80 -9.78
CA LEU A 149 -9.63 8.37 -8.74
C LEU A 149 -10.06 6.89 -8.82
N GLU A 150 -9.33 6.09 -9.60
CA GLU A 150 -9.48 4.63 -9.59
C GLU A 150 -8.54 4.04 -8.53
N PRO A 151 -9.07 3.43 -7.44
CA PRO A 151 -8.22 2.92 -6.38
C PRO A 151 -7.65 1.53 -6.70
N LYS A 152 -6.58 1.13 -6.03
CA LYS A 152 -6.22 -0.28 -5.87
C LYS A 152 -7.42 -1.02 -5.24
N PRO A 153 -7.76 -2.24 -5.68
CA PRO A 153 -7.05 -3.12 -6.62
C PRO A 153 -7.51 -3.03 -8.09
N SER A 154 -8.03 -1.89 -8.57
CA SER A 154 -8.46 -1.77 -9.98
C SER A 154 -7.30 -2.05 -10.94
N PRO A 155 -7.45 -2.94 -11.94
CA PRO A 155 -6.41 -3.18 -12.96
C PRO A 155 -6.01 -1.92 -13.71
N ALA A 156 -6.94 -0.97 -13.92
CA ALA A 156 -6.67 0.30 -14.60
C ALA A 156 -5.65 1.17 -13.85
N THR A 157 -5.65 1.12 -12.51
CA THR A 157 -4.69 1.83 -11.65
C THR A 157 -3.27 1.34 -11.89
N TYR A 158 -3.08 0.01 -11.89
CA TYR A 158 -1.75 -0.58 -12.13
C TYR A 158 -1.27 -0.36 -13.55
N ASP A 159 -2.14 -0.51 -14.55
CA ASP A 159 -1.79 -0.25 -15.95
C ASP A 159 -1.37 1.22 -16.17
N ARG A 160 -2.10 2.17 -15.58
CA ARG A 160 -1.75 3.60 -15.63
C ARG A 160 -0.42 3.87 -14.90
N PHE A 161 -0.22 3.30 -13.71
CA PHE A 161 1.04 3.40 -12.97
C PHE A 161 2.23 2.90 -13.79
N LEU A 162 2.13 1.68 -14.36
CA LEU A 162 3.20 1.09 -15.17
C LEU A 162 3.58 1.95 -16.36
N ARG A 163 2.57 2.49 -17.07
CA ARG A 163 2.81 3.39 -18.20
C ARG A 163 3.44 4.71 -17.77
N THR A 164 2.89 5.36 -16.72
CA THR A 164 3.36 6.67 -16.24
C THR A 164 4.83 6.62 -15.82
N HIS A 165 5.21 5.56 -15.14
CA HIS A 165 6.57 5.41 -14.62
C HIS A 165 7.48 4.56 -15.51
N ASN A 166 7.00 4.09 -16.67
CA ASN A 166 7.73 3.18 -17.58
C ASN A 166 8.33 1.99 -16.81
N VAL A 167 7.47 1.23 -16.12
CA VAL A 167 7.85 0.06 -15.32
C VAL A 167 7.56 -1.21 -16.08
N ASP A 168 8.56 -2.10 -16.17
CA ASP A 168 8.38 -3.49 -16.61
C ASP A 168 7.88 -4.31 -15.41
N ALA A 169 6.64 -4.77 -15.46
CA ALA A 169 6.04 -5.54 -14.39
C ALA A 169 6.80 -6.84 -14.10
N GLY A 170 7.35 -7.49 -15.13
CA GLY A 170 8.17 -8.70 -14.98
C GLY A 170 9.50 -8.47 -14.28
N LYS A 171 9.89 -7.20 -14.06
CA LYS A 171 11.10 -6.78 -13.34
C LYS A 171 10.79 -5.91 -12.12
N ALA A 172 9.59 -6.02 -11.60
CA ALA A 172 9.14 -5.26 -10.45
C ALA A 172 8.77 -6.16 -9.26
N ALA A 173 8.87 -5.59 -8.05
CA ALA A 173 8.31 -6.17 -6.83
C ALA A 173 7.38 -5.17 -6.17
N MET A 174 6.25 -5.64 -5.62
CA MET A 174 5.28 -4.81 -4.90
C MET A 174 5.12 -5.26 -3.47
N PHE A 175 5.24 -4.29 -2.55
CA PHE A 175 5.04 -4.42 -1.11
C PHE A 175 3.72 -3.75 -0.73
N GLU A 176 2.87 -4.46 -0.01
CA GLU A 176 1.49 -4.06 0.31
C GLU A 176 1.01 -4.73 1.60
N ASP A 177 0.15 -4.06 2.33
CA ASP A 177 -0.43 -4.56 3.57
C ASP A 177 -1.78 -5.26 3.39
N LEU A 178 -2.40 -5.14 2.22
CA LEU A 178 -3.65 -5.80 1.85
C LEU A 178 -3.43 -6.83 0.75
N ALA A 179 -3.61 -8.12 1.07
CA ALA A 179 -3.40 -9.20 0.10
C ALA A 179 -4.21 -9.01 -1.20
N ARG A 180 -5.44 -8.49 -1.13
CA ARG A 180 -6.27 -8.24 -2.32
C ARG A 180 -5.62 -7.28 -3.33
N ASN A 181 -4.81 -6.33 -2.86
CA ASN A 181 -4.12 -5.36 -3.71
C ASN A 181 -2.90 -5.98 -4.41
N LEU A 182 -2.45 -7.16 -4.01
CA LEU A 182 -1.37 -7.90 -4.66
C LEU A 182 -1.84 -8.80 -5.81
N ALA A 183 -3.16 -9.04 -5.95
CA ALA A 183 -3.68 -9.95 -6.98
C ALA A 183 -3.36 -9.48 -8.41
N VAL A 184 -3.57 -8.21 -8.71
CA VAL A 184 -3.28 -7.64 -10.04
C VAL A 184 -1.77 -7.56 -10.29
N PRO A 185 -0.92 -7.02 -9.40
CA PRO A 185 0.54 -7.08 -9.54
C PRO A 185 1.06 -8.48 -9.82
N HIS A 186 0.62 -9.47 -9.06
CA HIS A 186 1.02 -10.86 -9.28
C HIS A 186 0.60 -11.37 -10.67
N ALA A 187 -0.62 -11.10 -11.11
CA ALA A 187 -1.09 -11.49 -12.45
C ALA A 187 -0.29 -10.81 -13.57
N LEU A 188 0.21 -9.59 -13.35
CA LEU A 188 1.07 -8.87 -14.26
C LEU A 188 2.54 -9.34 -14.25
N GLY A 189 2.91 -10.25 -13.36
CA GLY A 189 4.26 -10.84 -13.32
C GLY A 189 5.18 -10.25 -12.24
N MET A 190 4.71 -9.33 -11.41
CA MET A 190 5.49 -8.78 -10.29
C MET A 190 5.74 -9.83 -9.21
N THR A 191 6.87 -9.74 -8.53
CA THR A 191 7.07 -10.41 -7.24
C THR A 191 6.28 -9.67 -6.16
N THR A 192 5.50 -10.38 -5.36
CA THR A 192 4.58 -9.77 -4.39
C THR A 192 4.98 -10.07 -2.95
N VAL A 193 4.92 -9.04 -2.11
CA VAL A 193 5.25 -9.14 -0.68
C VAL A 193 4.12 -8.55 0.15
N LEU A 194 3.52 -9.36 1.00
CA LEU A 194 2.53 -8.92 1.97
C LEU A 194 3.24 -8.50 3.27
N VAL A 195 3.07 -7.24 3.63
CA VAL A 195 3.54 -6.70 4.91
C VAL A 195 2.41 -6.83 5.93
N VAL A 196 2.64 -7.59 6.98
CA VAL A 196 1.62 -7.89 7.99
C VAL A 196 1.95 -7.24 9.33
N PRO A 197 0.95 -7.02 10.21
CA PRO A 197 1.22 -6.53 11.54
C PRO A 197 2.12 -7.48 12.32
N GLU A 198 2.96 -6.92 13.19
CA GLU A 198 3.66 -7.68 14.21
C GLU A 198 2.66 -8.38 15.14
N HIS A 199 2.81 -9.69 15.33
CA HIS A 199 1.83 -10.55 16.02
C HIS A 199 1.59 -10.18 17.49
N SER A 200 2.49 -9.41 18.10
CA SER A 200 2.45 -9.05 19.53
C SER A 200 1.61 -7.81 19.83
N ARG A 201 1.06 -7.12 18.82
CA ARG A 201 0.39 -5.82 19.00
C ARG A 201 -1.02 -5.81 18.41
N GLU A 202 -1.95 -5.18 19.13
CA GLU A 202 -3.27 -4.89 18.61
C GLU A 202 -3.18 -3.82 17.51
N VAL A 203 -3.96 -4.00 16.44
CA VAL A 203 -4.01 -3.08 15.32
C VAL A 203 -5.45 -2.75 14.95
N PHE A 204 -5.67 -1.52 14.48
CA PHE A 204 -6.96 -1.08 13.98
C PHE A 204 -7.16 -1.61 12.54
N ARG A 205 -7.83 -2.77 12.44
CA ARG A 205 -8.10 -3.46 11.16
C ARG A 205 -9.38 -4.27 11.22
N GLU A 206 -10.06 -4.38 10.10
CA GLU A 206 -11.13 -5.34 9.89
C GLU A 206 -10.53 -6.74 9.73
N GLY A 207 -11.19 -7.78 10.27
CA GLY A 207 -10.65 -9.16 10.20
C GLY A 207 -10.30 -9.61 8.78
N TRP A 208 -11.11 -9.26 7.78
CA TRP A 208 -10.85 -9.62 6.37
C TRP A 208 -9.65 -8.90 5.75
N GLU A 209 -9.20 -7.77 6.30
CA GLU A 209 -8.00 -7.05 5.85
C GLU A 209 -6.71 -7.79 6.26
N LEU A 210 -6.79 -8.61 7.31
CA LEU A 210 -5.69 -9.43 7.81
C LEU A 210 -5.64 -10.82 7.15
N GLU A 211 -6.59 -11.13 6.27
CA GLU A 211 -6.66 -12.39 5.56
C GLU A 211 -5.73 -12.40 4.34
N GLY A 212 -5.48 -13.58 3.80
CA GLY A 212 -4.81 -13.76 2.51
C GLY A 212 -3.31 -14.00 2.57
N ARG A 213 -2.72 -14.28 3.75
CA ARG A 213 -1.30 -14.68 3.86
C ARG A 213 -0.95 -15.87 2.95
N ASP A 214 -1.88 -16.82 2.82
CA ASP A 214 -1.72 -18.03 2.00
C ASP A 214 -2.37 -17.91 0.61
N ALA A 215 -2.71 -16.68 0.19
CA ALA A 215 -3.30 -16.45 -1.11
C ALA A 215 -2.28 -16.73 -2.23
N PRO A 216 -2.71 -17.33 -3.35
CA PRO A 216 -1.80 -17.76 -4.43
C PRO A 216 -1.10 -16.59 -5.14
N HIS A 217 -1.51 -15.37 -4.87
CA HIS A 217 -0.93 -14.13 -5.38
C HIS A 217 -0.03 -13.42 -4.36
N VAL A 218 0.34 -14.06 -3.26
CA VAL A 218 1.29 -13.60 -2.26
C VAL A 218 2.53 -14.49 -2.32
N ASP A 219 3.63 -13.98 -2.90
CA ASP A 219 4.87 -14.75 -3.01
C ASP A 219 5.63 -14.80 -1.67
N HIS A 220 5.61 -13.70 -0.92
CA HIS A 220 6.32 -13.55 0.35
C HIS A 220 5.48 -12.81 1.38
N VAL A 221 5.75 -13.08 2.66
CA VAL A 221 5.11 -12.39 3.80
C VAL A 221 6.19 -11.93 4.76
N THR A 222 6.07 -10.71 5.29
CA THR A 222 6.95 -10.18 6.32
C THR A 222 6.18 -9.36 7.35
N ASP A 223 6.57 -9.45 8.62
CA ASP A 223 6.16 -8.56 9.71
C ASP A 223 7.29 -7.61 10.15
N ASP A 224 8.47 -7.74 9.52
CA ASP A 224 9.62 -6.85 9.69
C ASP A 224 10.18 -6.42 8.32
N LEU A 225 9.66 -5.31 7.81
CA LEU A 225 10.08 -4.79 6.50
C LEU A 225 11.55 -4.40 6.47
N VAL A 226 12.10 -3.85 7.56
CA VAL A 226 13.49 -3.40 7.64
C VAL A 226 14.44 -4.59 7.46
N SER A 227 14.27 -5.65 8.25
CA SER A 227 15.10 -6.85 8.15
C SER A 227 14.94 -7.53 6.79
N PHE A 228 13.71 -7.60 6.29
CA PHE A 228 13.42 -8.19 4.99
C PHE A 228 14.17 -7.47 3.85
N LEU A 229 14.11 -6.14 3.80
CA LEU A 229 14.80 -5.34 2.77
C LEU A 229 16.32 -5.38 2.90
N ARG A 230 16.86 -5.39 4.13
CA ARG A 230 18.31 -5.56 4.35
C ARG A 230 18.83 -6.88 3.78
N ASP A 231 18.13 -7.97 4.07
CA ASP A 231 18.49 -9.30 3.54
C ASP A 231 18.44 -9.33 2.02
N LEU A 232 17.44 -8.71 1.41
CA LEU A 232 17.35 -8.59 -0.05
C LEU A 232 18.52 -7.80 -0.63
N GLY A 233 18.80 -6.62 -0.06
CA GLY A 233 19.89 -5.76 -0.54
C GLY A 233 21.26 -6.44 -0.43
N HIS A 234 21.51 -7.18 0.65
CA HIS A 234 22.75 -7.96 0.80
C HIS A 234 22.85 -9.08 -0.23
N LYS A 235 21.77 -9.81 -0.49
CA LYS A 235 21.73 -10.87 -1.52
C LYS A 235 21.96 -10.29 -2.91
N GLN A 236 21.36 -9.14 -3.26
CA GLN A 236 21.60 -8.48 -4.55
C GLN A 236 23.08 -8.04 -4.71
N LYS A 237 23.68 -7.47 -3.66
CA LYS A 237 25.11 -7.08 -3.69
C LYS A 237 26.02 -8.28 -3.85
N ALA A 238 25.72 -9.42 -3.22
CA ALA A 238 26.50 -10.64 -3.36
C ALA A 238 26.44 -11.21 -4.78
N GLN A 239 25.27 -11.19 -5.42
CA GLN A 239 25.08 -11.68 -6.79
C GLN A 239 25.75 -10.81 -7.86
N ARG A 240 25.93 -9.51 -7.59
CA ARG A 240 26.57 -8.54 -8.52
C ARG A 240 28.08 -8.48 -8.40
N ARG A 241 28.71 -9.13 -7.41
CA ARG A 241 30.16 -9.23 -7.33
C ARG A 241 30.64 -10.13 -8.46
N PRO A 242 31.57 -9.67 -9.36
CA PRO A 242 32.18 -10.55 -10.35
C PRO A 242 32.81 -11.73 -9.63
N GLN A 243 32.62 -12.94 -10.14
CA GLN A 243 33.43 -14.06 -9.73
C GLN A 243 34.84 -13.74 -10.18
N ALA A 244 35.74 -13.49 -9.22
CA ALA A 244 37.14 -13.21 -9.47
C ALA A 244 37.88 -14.48 -9.95
#